data_a399e90e550b24e2b84d8ddf09f572dd
#
_entry.id   a399e90e550b24e2b84d8ddf09f572dd
#
_cell.length_a   1.000
_cell.length_b   1.000
_cell.length_c   1.000
_cell.angle_alpha   90.00
_cell.angle_beta   90.00
_cell.angle_gamma   90.00
#
_symmetry.space_group_name_H-M   'P 1'
#
loop_
_entity.id
_entity.type
_entity.pdbx_description
1 polymer ?
#
loop_
_entity_poly.entity_id
_entity_poly.type
_entity_poly.pdbx_seq_one_letter_code
_entity_poly.pdbx_strand_id
1 'polypeptide(L)'
;MATLPQVVQAVDMPVIAAGGIGSGQAIAAAECLGACGVQIGTLFLAAEECAISEAYRQQVIDAGDQDTIVTGISTGGRVRSVASPFLAELLADELKGLDPKVFLERTQGSYGRAIAGEIDQGTIQAGEVAGQVKAKSTAKAIIDRLVAEYQETVAKFQS
;
A
#
# COMPACT_ATOMS: atom_id res chain seq x y z
N MET A 1 -3.75 -4.80 -12.76
CA MET A 1 -3.38 -5.17 -14.15
C MET A 1 -4.46 -4.79 -15.17
N ALA A 2 -5.74 -5.20 -15.02
CA ALA A 2 -6.78 -4.95 -16.05
C ALA A 2 -7.18 -3.46 -16.22
N THR A 3 -7.14 -2.66 -15.15
CA THR A 3 -7.57 -1.26 -15.18
C THR A 3 -6.57 -0.33 -15.87
N LEU A 4 -5.26 -0.57 -15.66
CA LEU A 4 -4.21 0.33 -16.15
C LEU A 4 -4.26 0.54 -17.68
N PRO A 5 -4.30 -0.50 -18.54
CA PRO A 5 -4.35 -0.30 -19.98
C PRO A 5 -5.65 0.37 -20.44
N GLN A 6 -6.77 0.19 -19.73
CA GLN A 6 -8.02 0.88 -20.04
C GLN A 6 -7.92 2.39 -19.76
N VAL A 7 -7.28 2.76 -18.64
CA VAL A 7 -7.03 4.18 -18.32
C VAL A 7 -6.08 4.79 -19.33
N VAL A 8 -4.98 4.11 -19.66
CA VAL A 8 -4.01 4.57 -20.69
C VAL A 8 -4.68 4.82 -22.03
N GLN A 9 -5.60 3.95 -22.45
CA GLN A 9 -6.34 4.11 -23.71
C GLN A 9 -7.39 5.22 -23.68
N ALA A 10 -7.88 5.59 -22.50
CA ALA A 10 -8.97 6.55 -22.34
C ALA A 10 -8.50 8.01 -22.24
N VAL A 11 -7.19 8.26 -22.10
CA VAL A 11 -6.64 9.60 -21.87
C VAL A 11 -5.41 9.86 -22.75
N ASP A 12 -5.22 11.12 -23.16
CA ASP A 12 -4.05 11.55 -23.95
C ASP A 12 -2.89 12.03 -23.07
N MET A 13 -3.07 12.03 -21.74
CA MET A 13 -2.04 12.47 -20.79
C MET A 13 -1.21 11.29 -20.29
N PRO A 14 0.05 11.54 -19.81
CA PRO A 14 0.87 10.53 -19.19
C PRO A 14 0.19 9.91 -17.95
N VAL A 15 0.21 8.58 -17.85
CA VAL A 15 -0.39 7.83 -16.75
C VAL A 15 0.69 7.29 -15.82
N ILE A 16 0.60 7.62 -14.54
CA ILE A 16 1.44 7.06 -13.47
C ILE A 16 0.68 5.90 -12.81
N ALA A 17 1.25 4.71 -12.82
CA ALA A 17 0.65 3.56 -12.13
C ALA A 17 0.91 3.61 -10.62
N ALA A 18 -0.13 3.45 -9.81
CA ALA A 18 -0.04 3.43 -8.36
C ALA A 18 -0.78 2.22 -7.76
N GLY A 19 -0.22 1.67 -6.68
CA GLY A 19 -0.79 0.53 -5.97
C GLY A 19 -0.31 -0.83 -6.50
N GLY A 20 0.01 -1.74 -5.60
CA GLY A 20 0.45 -3.10 -5.94
C GLY A 20 1.88 -3.20 -6.51
N ILE A 21 2.68 -2.14 -6.45
CA ILE A 21 4.03 -2.11 -7.03
C ILE A 21 5.05 -2.21 -5.90
N GLY A 22 5.78 -3.34 -5.85
CA GLY A 22 6.74 -3.65 -4.79
C GLY A 22 8.11 -4.14 -5.29
N SER A 23 8.30 -4.23 -6.61
CA SER A 23 9.52 -4.74 -7.21
C SER A 23 9.82 -4.08 -8.54
N GLY A 24 11.06 -4.21 -9.03
CA GLY A 24 11.44 -3.76 -10.38
C GLY A 24 10.69 -4.49 -11.48
N GLN A 25 10.31 -5.76 -11.27
CA GLN A 25 9.47 -6.52 -12.19
C GLN A 25 8.07 -5.91 -12.32
N ALA A 26 7.50 -5.45 -11.20
CA ALA A 26 6.20 -4.78 -11.22
C ALA A 26 6.27 -3.41 -11.92
N ILE A 27 7.40 -2.70 -11.81
CA ILE A 27 7.65 -1.46 -12.57
C ILE A 27 7.68 -1.74 -14.07
N ALA A 28 8.46 -2.74 -14.52
CA ALA A 28 8.53 -3.13 -15.92
C ALA A 28 7.15 -3.58 -16.46
N ALA A 29 6.38 -4.31 -15.66
CA ALA A 29 5.02 -4.71 -16.04
C ALA A 29 4.07 -3.50 -16.20
N ALA A 30 4.17 -2.50 -15.32
CA ALA A 30 3.38 -1.28 -15.43
C ALA A 30 3.74 -0.48 -16.71
N GLU A 31 5.02 -0.40 -17.05
CA GLU A 31 5.49 0.21 -18.30
C GLU A 31 4.98 -0.54 -19.53
N CYS A 32 5.06 -1.88 -19.55
CA CYS A 32 4.50 -2.71 -20.62
C CYS A 32 2.98 -2.50 -20.79
N LEU A 33 2.26 -2.13 -19.74
CA LEU A 33 0.83 -1.81 -19.76
C LEU A 33 0.55 -0.35 -20.13
N GLY A 34 1.58 0.44 -20.48
CA GLY A 34 1.49 1.80 -20.97
C GLY A 34 1.62 2.90 -19.92
N ALA A 35 1.99 2.59 -18.68
CA ALA A 35 2.33 3.62 -17.71
C ALA A 35 3.65 4.30 -18.08
N CYS A 36 3.76 5.60 -17.87
CA CYS A 36 5.00 6.36 -18.06
C CYS A 36 5.85 6.47 -16.79
N GLY A 37 5.35 5.93 -15.67
CA GLY A 37 6.03 5.89 -14.39
C GLY A 37 5.18 5.22 -13.32
N VAL A 38 5.72 5.12 -12.10
CA VAL A 38 5.07 4.47 -10.97
C VAL A 38 5.11 5.34 -9.71
N GLN A 39 4.10 5.17 -8.85
CA GLN A 39 4.08 5.72 -7.50
C GLN A 39 4.07 4.56 -6.50
N ILE A 40 5.04 4.56 -5.61
CA ILE A 40 5.25 3.50 -4.60
C ILE A 40 5.16 4.13 -3.21
N GLY A 41 4.25 3.64 -2.37
CA GLY A 41 4.08 4.11 -0.99
C GLY A 41 4.53 3.08 0.03
N THR A 42 3.94 1.89 0.01
CA THR A 42 4.05 0.88 1.07
C THR A 42 5.50 0.46 1.38
N LEU A 43 6.36 0.30 0.37
CA LEU A 43 7.78 -0.03 0.60
C LEU A 43 8.50 1.05 1.42
N PHE A 44 8.14 2.32 1.23
CA PHE A 44 8.77 3.44 1.93
C PHE A 44 8.28 3.61 3.38
N LEU A 45 7.24 2.87 3.81
CA LEU A 45 6.91 2.77 5.24
C LEU A 45 8.02 2.09 6.04
N ALA A 46 8.83 1.24 5.40
CA ALA A 46 10.01 0.65 6.03
C ALA A 46 11.28 1.50 5.87
N ALA A 47 11.21 2.67 5.22
CA ALA A 47 12.35 3.56 5.11
C ALA A 47 12.71 4.18 6.47
N GLU A 48 14.01 4.28 6.76
CA GLU A 48 14.52 4.91 7.99
C GLU A 48 14.08 6.37 8.09
N GLU A 49 13.97 7.04 6.94
CA GLU A 49 13.58 8.44 6.81
C GLU A 49 12.06 8.66 6.96
N CYS A 50 11.25 7.58 6.97
CA CYS A 50 9.81 7.71 7.14
C CYS A 50 9.45 8.08 8.57
N ALA A 51 8.76 9.21 8.75
CA ALA A 51 8.38 9.77 10.05
C ALA A 51 7.15 9.07 10.67
N ILE A 52 7.24 7.76 10.84
CA ILE A 52 6.25 6.93 11.55
C ILE A 52 6.91 6.27 12.76
N SER A 53 6.09 5.84 13.73
CA SER A 53 6.58 5.09 14.89
C SER A 53 7.23 3.76 14.47
N GLU A 54 8.16 3.27 15.29
CA GLU A 54 8.75 1.95 15.06
C GLU A 54 7.70 0.83 15.17
N ALA A 55 6.72 0.99 16.04
CA ALA A 55 5.61 0.05 16.17
C ALA A 55 4.80 -0.06 14.87
N TYR A 56 4.50 1.06 14.21
CA TYR A 56 3.84 1.07 12.89
C TYR A 56 4.69 0.32 11.85
N ARG A 57 5.98 0.69 11.77
CA ARG A 57 6.93 0.09 10.82
C ARG A 57 7.03 -1.42 10.99
N GLN A 58 7.12 -1.89 12.24
CA GLN A 58 7.23 -3.30 12.53
C GLN A 58 5.99 -4.09 12.07
N GLN A 59 4.79 -3.54 12.28
CA GLN A 59 3.55 -4.15 11.78
C GLN A 59 3.55 -4.32 10.24
N VAL A 60 4.12 -3.36 9.51
CA VAL A 60 4.24 -3.46 8.05
C VAL A 60 5.28 -4.52 7.65
N ILE A 61 6.40 -4.63 8.37
CA ILE A 61 7.47 -5.60 8.10
C ILE A 61 7.01 -7.03 8.42
N ASP A 62 6.22 -7.20 9.47
CA ASP A 62 5.70 -8.50 9.92
C ASP A 62 4.51 -9.00 9.07
N ALA A 63 3.90 -8.10 8.28
CA ALA A 63 2.75 -8.44 7.46
C ALA A 63 3.10 -9.48 6.38
N GLY A 64 2.26 -10.50 6.27
CA GLY A 64 2.25 -11.46 5.18
C GLY A 64 1.37 -11.02 3.99
N ASP A 65 1.26 -11.89 3.00
CA ASP A 65 0.54 -11.59 1.75
C ASP A 65 -0.98 -11.42 1.94
N GLN A 66 -1.56 -11.95 3.02
CA GLN A 66 -3.00 -11.90 3.31
C GLN A 66 -3.33 -11.01 4.52
N ASP A 67 -2.34 -10.35 5.11
CA ASP A 67 -2.51 -9.59 6.36
C ASP A 67 -2.97 -8.15 6.13
N THR A 68 -3.62 -7.87 5.00
CA THR A 68 -4.26 -6.58 4.76
C THR A 68 -5.76 -6.73 4.56
N ILE A 69 -6.53 -5.78 5.07
CA ILE A 69 -7.99 -5.70 4.91
C ILE A 69 -8.41 -4.33 4.42
N VAL A 70 -9.60 -4.25 3.83
CA VAL A 70 -10.20 -3.00 3.35
C VAL A 70 -11.40 -2.67 4.21
N THR A 71 -11.41 -1.50 4.82
CA THR A 71 -12.54 -0.92 5.57
C THR A 71 -13.02 0.37 4.91
N GLY A 72 -14.10 0.97 5.39
CA GLY A 72 -14.69 2.19 4.84
C GLY A 72 -15.59 1.93 3.63
N ILE A 73 -16.12 0.72 3.50
CA ILE A 73 -17.03 0.33 2.41
C ILE A 73 -18.33 1.11 2.53
N SER A 74 -18.86 1.25 3.74
CA SER A 74 -20.12 1.96 4.06
C SER A 74 -20.06 3.46 3.78
N THR A 75 -18.86 4.06 3.87
CA THR A 75 -18.64 5.50 3.66
C THR A 75 -18.25 5.85 2.23
N GLY A 76 -17.91 4.86 1.38
CA GLY A 76 -17.30 5.06 0.08
C GLY A 76 -15.82 5.44 0.12
N GLY A 77 -15.27 5.74 1.31
CA GLY A 77 -13.85 6.07 1.56
C GLY A 77 -13.04 4.82 1.92
N ARG A 78 -12.90 3.90 0.97
CA ARG A 78 -12.21 2.62 1.20
C ARG A 78 -10.72 2.82 1.46
N VAL A 79 -10.23 2.23 2.54
CA VAL A 79 -8.81 2.26 2.93
C VAL A 79 -8.33 0.84 3.17
N ARG A 80 -7.18 0.49 2.58
CA ARG A 80 -6.49 -0.76 2.86
C ARG A 80 -5.47 -0.55 3.98
N SER A 81 -5.46 -1.45 4.93
CA SER A 81 -4.59 -1.38 6.11
C SER A 81 -4.09 -2.77 6.49
N VAL A 82 -3.01 -2.85 7.24
CA VAL A 82 -2.61 -4.08 7.93
C VAL A 82 -3.74 -4.48 8.88
N ALA A 83 -4.12 -5.75 8.88
CA ALA A 83 -5.18 -6.27 9.71
C ALA A 83 -4.83 -6.14 11.20
N SER A 84 -5.80 -5.73 11.99
CA SER A 84 -5.72 -5.69 13.44
C SER A 84 -7.06 -6.15 14.03
N PRO A 85 -7.13 -6.55 15.31
CA PRO A 85 -8.40 -6.89 15.95
C PRO A 85 -9.42 -5.75 15.84
N PHE A 86 -9.00 -4.50 16.03
CA PHE A 86 -9.84 -3.31 15.87
C PHE A 86 -10.44 -3.20 14.47
N LEU A 87 -9.62 -3.35 13.43
CA LEU A 87 -10.09 -3.24 12.04
C LEU A 87 -10.91 -4.46 11.61
N ALA A 88 -10.60 -5.65 12.11
CA ALA A 88 -11.39 -6.85 11.84
C ALA A 88 -12.80 -6.76 12.42
N GLU A 89 -12.94 -6.26 13.66
CA GLU A 89 -14.24 -5.96 14.29
C GLU A 89 -15.00 -4.90 13.48
N LEU A 90 -14.33 -3.80 13.13
CA LEU A 90 -14.92 -2.71 12.37
C LEU A 90 -15.46 -3.19 11.01
N LEU A 91 -14.69 -4.03 10.29
CA LEU A 91 -15.10 -4.63 9.01
C LEU A 91 -16.32 -5.57 9.22
N ALA A 92 -16.28 -6.39 10.26
CA ALA A 92 -17.41 -7.29 10.56
C ALA A 92 -18.71 -6.52 10.84
N ASP A 93 -18.62 -5.37 11.49
CA ASP A 93 -19.76 -4.50 11.75
C ASP A 93 -20.22 -3.77 10.49
N GLU A 94 -19.31 -3.30 9.62
CA GLU A 94 -19.67 -2.76 8.31
C GLU A 94 -20.46 -3.75 7.46
N LEU A 95 -20.03 -5.02 7.44
CA LEU A 95 -20.71 -6.08 6.69
C LEU A 95 -22.12 -6.41 7.25
N LYS A 96 -22.38 -6.07 8.50
CA LYS A 96 -23.71 -6.16 9.14
C LYS A 96 -24.58 -4.90 8.97
N GLY A 97 -24.05 -3.87 8.31
CA GLY A 97 -24.78 -2.62 8.04
C GLY A 97 -24.52 -1.52 9.08
N LEU A 98 -23.30 -1.41 9.59
CA LEU A 98 -22.90 -0.31 10.47
C LEU A 98 -23.24 1.06 9.83
N ASP A 99 -23.85 1.96 10.61
CA ASP A 99 -24.10 3.33 10.16
C ASP A 99 -22.77 4.03 9.77
N PRO A 100 -22.69 4.64 8.57
CA PRO A 100 -21.48 5.35 8.14
C PRO A 100 -20.99 6.43 9.12
N LYS A 101 -21.89 7.09 9.85
CA LYS A 101 -21.51 8.09 10.87
C LYS A 101 -20.78 7.44 12.04
N VAL A 102 -21.29 6.30 12.52
CA VAL A 102 -20.66 5.53 13.60
C VAL A 102 -19.28 5.01 13.15
N PHE A 103 -19.16 4.57 11.89
CA PHE A 103 -17.86 4.21 11.32
C PHE A 103 -16.86 5.37 11.39
N LEU A 104 -17.26 6.57 10.94
CA LEU A 104 -16.41 7.76 10.95
C LEU A 104 -16.01 8.17 12.37
N GLU A 105 -16.95 8.11 13.33
CA GLU A 105 -16.66 8.39 14.74
C GLU A 105 -15.63 7.42 15.33
N ARG A 106 -15.77 6.12 15.08
CA ARG A 106 -14.83 5.09 15.56
C ARG A 106 -13.43 5.22 14.95
N THR A 107 -13.34 5.65 13.69
CA THR A 107 -12.07 5.79 12.95
C THR A 107 -11.45 7.17 13.05
N GLN A 108 -12.14 8.14 13.64
CA GLN A 108 -11.62 9.51 13.79
C GLN A 108 -10.25 9.52 14.47
N GLY A 109 -9.24 10.08 13.79
CA GLY A 109 -7.87 10.19 14.29
C GLY A 109 -7.08 8.87 14.35
N SER A 110 -7.65 7.72 13.94
CA SER A 110 -7.01 6.40 14.04
C SER A 110 -5.67 6.32 13.27
N TYR A 111 -5.57 6.99 12.13
CA TYR A 111 -4.32 7.05 11.37
C TYR A 111 -3.21 7.81 12.14
N GLY A 112 -3.56 8.96 12.73
CA GLY A 112 -2.63 9.72 13.58
C GLY A 112 -2.16 8.93 14.80
N ARG A 113 -3.07 8.17 15.45
CA ARG A 113 -2.74 7.27 16.55
C ARG A 113 -1.72 6.21 16.12
N ALA A 114 -1.93 5.55 14.97
CA ALA A 114 -0.98 4.57 14.45
C ALA A 114 0.41 5.19 14.20
N ILE A 115 0.47 6.38 13.58
CA ILE A 115 1.73 7.11 13.35
C ILE A 115 2.45 7.38 14.68
N ALA A 116 1.70 7.74 15.74
CA ALA A 116 2.24 7.99 17.07
C ALA A 116 2.66 6.70 17.82
N GLY A 117 2.28 5.52 17.33
CA GLY A 117 2.62 4.23 17.95
C GLY A 117 1.50 3.56 18.73
N GLU A 118 0.31 4.17 18.76
CA GLU A 118 -0.89 3.61 19.38
C GLU A 118 -1.57 2.63 18.41
N ILE A 119 -1.01 1.42 18.29
CA ILE A 119 -1.36 0.44 17.25
C ILE A 119 -2.74 -0.18 17.48
N ASP A 120 -3.12 -0.46 18.73
CA ASP A 120 -4.34 -1.19 19.07
C ASP A 120 -5.64 -0.53 18.57
N GLN A 121 -5.65 0.81 18.54
CA GLN A 121 -6.76 1.64 18.05
C GLN A 121 -6.36 2.44 16.78
N GLY A 122 -5.24 2.07 16.19
CA GLY A 122 -4.65 2.72 15.03
C GLY A 122 -5.04 2.05 13.71
N THR A 123 -5.03 2.85 12.64
CA THR A 123 -5.18 2.36 11.27
C THR A 123 -3.83 2.40 10.59
N ILE A 124 -3.21 1.23 10.41
CA ILE A 124 -1.90 1.07 9.78
C ILE A 124 -2.10 0.96 8.27
N GLN A 125 -2.17 2.09 7.59
CA GLN A 125 -2.43 2.13 6.15
C GLN A 125 -1.25 1.56 5.38
N ALA A 126 -1.48 0.48 4.63
CA ALA A 126 -0.50 -0.18 3.77
C ALA A 126 -1.23 -0.93 2.65
N GLY A 127 -0.63 -0.98 1.47
CA GLY A 127 -1.15 -1.75 0.33
C GLY A 127 -0.84 -3.24 0.45
N GLU A 128 -1.38 -4.06 -0.46
CA GLU A 128 -1.15 -5.51 -0.50
C GLU A 128 0.33 -5.89 -0.59
N VAL A 129 1.17 -5.03 -1.15
CA VAL A 129 2.63 -5.22 -1.18
C VAL A 129 3.31 -5.16 0.19
N ALA A 130 2.57 -4.96 1.29
CA ALA A 130 3.13 -5.09 2.64
C ALA A 130 3.83 -6.43 2.82
N GLY A 131 3.27 -7.54 2.29
CA GLY A 131 3.90 -8.84 2.31
C GLY A 131 5.29 -8.92 1.65
N GLN A 132 5.67 -7.93 0.84
CA GLN A 132 6.99 -7.83 0.21
C GLN A 132 7.99 -6.97 1.00
N VAL A 133 7.53 -6.27 2.04
CA VAL A 133 8.38 -5.47 2.94
C VAL A 133 9.00 -6.42 3.97
N LYS A 134 10.31 -6.65 3.93
CA LYS A 134 10.95 -7.68 4.77
C LYS A 134 11.93 -7.12 5.81
N ALA A 135 12.35 -5.86 5.66
CA ALA A 135 13.29 -5.23 6.58
C ALA A 135 13.24 -3.70 6.46
N LYS A 136 13.64 -3.05 7.52
CA LYS A 136 13.96 -1.61 7.54
C LYS A 136 15.17 -1.35 6.62
N SER A 137 15.12 -0.24 5.88
CA SER A 137 16.17 0.15 4.93
C SER A 137 16.17 1.66 4.74
N THR A 138 17.17 2.21 4.08
CA THR A 138 17.13 3.61 3.65
C THR A 138 16.27 3.76 2.38
N ALA A 139 15.65 4.93 2.20
CA ALA A 139 14.91 5.23 0.97
C ALA A 139 15.80 5.07 -0.27
N LYS A 140 17.08 5.47 -0.17
CA LYS A 140 18.06 5.27 -1.23
C LYS A 140 18.25 3.80 -1.59
N ALA A 141 18.45 2.93 -0.61
CA ALA A 141 18.64 1.50 -0.86
C ALA A 141 17.41 0.83 -1.47
N ILE A 142 16.20 1.27 -1.07
CA ILE A 142 14.93 0.81 -1.68
C ILE A 142 14.91 1.20 -3.16
N ILE A 143 15.25 2.44 -3.50
CA ILE A 143 15.28 2.92 -4.90
C ILE A 143 16.34 2.18 -5.71
N ASP A 144 17.56 2.06 -5.19
CA ASP A 144 18.67 1.38 -5.89
C ASP A 144 18.29 -0.07 -6.22
N ARG A 145 17.67 -0.79 -5.28
CA ARG A 145 17.18 -2.16 -5.50
C ARG A 145 16.11 -2.20 -6.60
N LEU A 146 15.11 -1.33 -6.53
CA LEU A 146 14.03 -1.28 -7.52
C LEU A 146 14.55 -0.99 -8.93
N VAL A 147 15.52 -0.07 -9.06
CA VAL A 147 16.16 0.27 -10.34
C VAL A 147 16.97 -0.92 -10.88
N ALA A 148 17.74 -1.59 -10.04
CA ALA A 148 18.51 -2.75 -10.46
C ALA A 148 17.60 -3.90 -10.93
N GLU A 149 16.57 -4.24 -10.15
CA GLU A 149 15.57 -5.26 -10.52
C GLU A 149 14.84 -4.92 -11.82
N TYR A 150 14.49 -3.65 -12.03
CA TYR A 150 13.89 -3.16 -13.26
C TYR A 150 14.81 -3.36 -14.45
N GLN A 151 16.07 -2.92 -14.35
CA GLN A 151 17.05 -3.04 -15.43
C GLN A 151 17.32 -4.51 -15.81
N GLU A 152 17.46 -5.39 -14.81
CA GLU A 152 17.58 -6.84 -15.05
C GLU A 152 16.37 -7.42 -15.77
N THR A 153 15.16 -6.95 -15.40
CA THR A 153 13.93 -7.44 -15.99
C THR A 153 13.82 -7.02 -17.44
N VAL A 154 14.06 -5.74 -17.74
CA VAL A 154 14.02 -5.22 -19.13
C VAL A 154 15.06 -5.90 -20.01
N ALA A 155 16.29 -6.13 -19.49
CA ALA A 155 17.34 -6.81 -20.24
C ALA A 155 16.94 -8.24 -20.67
N LYS A 156 16.16 -8.97 -19.86
CA LYS A 156 15.67 -10.32 -20.20
C LYS A 156 14.67 -10.33 -21.37
N PHE A 157 13.98 -9.23 -21.62
CA PHE A 157 13.03 -9.11 -22.75
C PHE A 157 13.71 -8.64 -24.05
N GLN A 158 14.95 -8.15 -23.97
CA GLN A 158 15.71 -7.68 -25.12
C GLN A 158 16.68 -8.73 -25.68
N SER A 159 16.84 -9.86 -24.98
CA SER A 159 17.66 -11.01 -25.38
C SER A 159 16.83 -12.07 -26.09
#